data_ed19531278b1ad6b71c24ab8f8377ea7
#
_entry.id   ed19531278b1ad6b71c24ab8f8377ea7
#
_cell.length_a   1.000
_cell.length_b   1.000
_cell.length_c   1.000
_cell.angle_alpha   90.00
_cell.angle_beta   90.00
_cell.angle_gamma   90.00
#
_symmetry.space_group_name_H-M   'P 1'
#
loop_
_entity.id
_entity.type
_entity.pdbx_description
1 polymer ?
#
loop_
_entity_poly.entity_id
_entity_poly.type
_entity_poly.pdbx_seq_one_letter_code
_entity_poly.pdbx_strand_id
1 'polypeptide(L)'
;VEATKQPEQVNTPVQTKESLETQKKRNAYLTKKQKLMERVPAGRTVKVHASTNDAGFDATYKIVPAGDITASHDMNYAVNDLYPAEYQPRDRNRPQMRGQVEKMTKGMKPELLAESQFVNEGAPVINNSGVVLNGNGRVMAVQKAYKGLTDAHKKSAKAYKDYLISIAPSLGIAPEKVQSVDHPVLVRQAADNADTNAIINSTEPAGSGRVHQQEAGRVQSQEKEGNEVDEKSKQSDHVDAEPQQTESKDKESAHAEEGSQGDVQEEISKFHNVLDDEKSTPKQVIDAYKSVVDKVIASADGSRKNAKIGDKIVTDEYQSLTNSKHWNAFVNEDGGRNWHEVATINADAHKTLRAIIKT
;
A
#
# COMPACT_ATOMS: atom_id res chain seq x y z
N VAL A 1 -9.01 53.30 -16.46
CA VAL A 1 -7.98 52.46 -15.85
C VAL A 1 -8.42 51.00 -16.12
N GLU A 2 -7.92 50.43 -17.22
CA GLU A 2 -8.15 49.04 -17.62
C GLU A 2 -7.26 48.10 -16.80
N ALA A 3 -7.90 47.15 -16.14
CA ALA A 3 -7.21 46.08 -15.42
C ALA A 3 -6.83 44.98 -16.41
N THR A 4 -5.54 44.85 -16.68
CA THR A 4 -4.95 43.78 -17.50
C THR A 4 -5.04 42.44 -16.75
N LYS A 5 -5.88 41.52 -17.23
CA LYS A 5 -5.91 40.13 -16.80
C LYS A 5 -4.66 39.41 -17.31
N GLN A 6 -3.81 38.92 -16.42
CA GLN A 6 -2.77 37.97 -16.74
C GLN A 6 -3.40 36.64 -17.16
N PRO A 7 -2.86 35.94 -18.17
CA PRO A 7 -3.35 34.63 -18.56
C PRO A 7 -2.91 33.57 -17.52
N GLU A 8 -3.87 32.79 -17.04
CA GLU A 8 -3.65 31.57 -16.26
C GLU A 8 -2.74 30.62 -17.02
N GLN A 9 -1.59 30.31 -16.44
CA GLN A 9 -0.72 29.24 -16.92
C GLN A 9 -1.40 27.87 -16.66
N VAL A 10 -1.93 27.31 -17.72
CA VAL A 10 -2.37 25.92 -17.76
C VAL A 10 -1.11 25.05 -17.66
N ASN A 11 -0.89 24.42 -16.50
CA ASN A 11 0.14 23.42 -16.31
C ASN A 11 -0.21 22.18 -17.14
N THR A 12 0.23 22.15 -18.37
CA THR A 12 0.25 20.94 -19.20
C THR A 12 1.32 20.01 -18.64
N PRO A 13 1.05 18.73 -18.36
CA PRO A 13 2.09 17.78 -17.93
C PRO A 13 3.14 17.70 -19.03
N VAL A 14 4.42 17.92 -18.68
CA VAL A 14 5.53 17.73 -19.60
C VAL A 14 5.60 16.25 -19.94
N GLN A 15 5.07 15.86 -21.07
CA GLN A 15 5.32 14.55 -21.67
C GLN A 15 6.79 14.51 -22.06
N THR A 16 7.61 13.90 -21.26
CA THR A 16 8.97 13.50 -21.63
C THR A 16 8.83 12.58 -22.86
N LYS A 17 9.40 13.01 -24.00
CA LYS A 17 9.44 12.18 -25.21
C LYS A 17 10.19 10.90 -24.86
N GLU A 18 9.45 9.82 -24.70
CA GLU A 18 9.99 8.49 -24.53
C GLU A 18 10.84 8.13 -25.75
N SER A 19 12.01 7.51 -25.53
CA SER A 19 12.86 7.10 -26.64
C SER A 19 12.17 5.98 -27.44
N LEU A 20 12.34 6.00 -28.77
CA LEU A 20 11.81 4.95 -29.66
C LEU A 20 12.29 3.54 -29.27
N GLU A 21 13.44 3.46 -28.66
CA GLU A 21 14.01 2.18 -28.18
C GLU A 21 13.22 1.65 -26.97
N THR A 22 12.88 2.51 -26.01
CA THR A 22 12.06 2.13 -24.83
C THR A 22 10.67 1.68 -25.27
N GLN A 23 10.04 2.38 -26.23
CA GLN A 23 8.75 1.97 -26.79
C GLN A 23 8.84 0.59 -27.46
N LYS A 24 9.87 0.34 -28.28
CA LYS A 24 10.08 -0.97 -28.92
C LYS A 24 10.25 -2.09 -27.90
N LYS A 25 11.05 -1.87 -26.84
CA LYS A 25 11.25 -2.84 -25.75
C LYS A 25 9.94 -3.12 -25.02
N ARG A 26 9.16 -2.07 -24.71
CA ARG A 26 7.84 -2.21 -24.07
C ARG A 26 6.88 -3.00 -24.96
N ASN A 27 6.74 -2.65 -26.23
CA ASN A 27 5.83 -3.32 -27.14
C ASN A 27 6.16 -4.81 -27.30
N ALA A 28 7.45 -5.16 -27.44
CA ALA A 28 7.88 -6.54 -27.48
C ALA A 28 7.57 -7.30 -26.19
N TYR A 29 7.77 -6.66 -25.02
CA TYR A 29 7.42 -7.19 -23.73
C TYR A 29 5.91 -7.45 -23.61
N LEU A 30 5.08 -6.46 -23.93
CA LEU A 30 3.62 -6.55 -23.85
C LEU A 30 3.06 -7.64 -24.78
N THR A 31 3.58 -7.77 -26.00
CA THR A 31 3.20 -8.85 -26.93
C THR A 31 3.51 -10.24 -26.35
N LYS A 32 4.66 -10.39 -25.70
CA LYS A 32 5.01 -11.64 -25.02
C LYS A 32 4.05 -11.93 -23.85
N LYS A 33 3.73 -10.90 -23.06
CA LYS A 33 2.81 -11.03 -21.93
C LYS A 33 1.39 -11.38 -22.38
N GLN A 34 0.91 -10.83 -23.46
CA GLN A 34 -0.40 -11.18 -24.03
C GLN A 34 -0.53 -12.69 -24.27
N LYS A 35 0.48 -13.30 -24.90
CA LYS A 35 0.50 -14.75 -25.12
C LYS A 35 0.51 -15.55 -23.82
N LEU A 36 1.09 -15.03 -22.76
CA LEU A 36 1.03 -15.66 -21.43
C LEU A 36 -0.36 -15.55 -20.82
N MET A 37 -1.01 -14.39 -20.93
CA MET A 37 -2.36 -14.15 -20.42
C MET A 37 -3.44 -15.04 -21.07
N GLU A 38 -3.22 -15.54 -22.28
CA GLU A 38 -4.10 -16.49 -22.95
C GLU A 38 -4.08 -17.90 -22.30
N ARG A 39 -2.99 -18.24 -21.59
CA ARG A 39 -2.74 -19.57 -21.03
C ARG A 39 -3.04 -19.70 -19.54
N VAL A 40 -3.26 -18.57 -18.85
CA VAL A 40 -3.53 -18.61 -17.41
C VAL A 40 -4.95 -19.11 -17.13
N PRO A 41 -5.20 -19.72 -15.96
CA PRO A 41 -6.54 -20.17 -15.58
C PRO A 41 -7.55 -19.03 -15.66
N ALA A 42 -8.60 -19.23 -16.42
CA ALA A 42 -9.70 -18.30 -16.60
C ALA A 42 -11.00 -18.87 -16.01
N GLY A 43 -11.78 -18.00 -15.39
CA GLY A 43 -13.06 -18.29 -14.78
C GLY A 43 -14.20 -17.59 -15.51
N ARG A 44 -15.27 -17.30 -14.76
CA ARG A 44 -16.47 -16.66 -15.29
C ARG A 44 -16.23 -15.19 -15.65
N THR A 45 -16.99 -14.69 -16.63
CA THR A 45 -17.06 -13.27 -16.98
C THR A 45 -18.11 -12.58 -16.11
N VAL A 46 -17.83 -11.36 -15.71
CA VAL A 46 -18.69 -10.52 -14.88
C VAL A 46 -18.76 -9.11 -15.43
N LYS A 47 -19.85 -8.40 -15.10
CA LYS A 47 -19.99 -6.99 -15.39
C LYS A 47 -19.28 -6.22 -14.27
N VAL A 48 -18.44 -5.24 -14.68
CA VAL A 48 -17.68 -4.37 -13.76
C VAL A 48 -17.95 -2.93 -14.14
N HIS A 49 -18.08 -2.07 -13.12
CA HIS A 49 -18.43 -0.66 -13.28
C HIS A 49 -17.27 0.25 -12.88
N ALA A 50 -16.99 1.26 -13.67
CA ALA A 50 -16.05 2.34 -13.34
C ALA A 50 -16.71 3.40 -12.43
N SER A 51 -18.03 3.54 -12.53
CA SER A 51 -18.87 4.41 -11.70
C SER A 51 -20.25 3.77 -11.47
N THR A 52 -21.03 4.35 -10.57
CA THR A 52 -22.40 3.88 -10.27
C THR A 52 -23.39 4.08 -11.41
N ASN A 53 -23.07 4.95 -12.37
CA ASN A 53 -23.99 5.36 -13.45
C ASN A 53 -23.53 4.91 -14.85
N ASP A 54 -22.50 4.09 -14.95
CA ASP A 54 -22.02 3.58 -16.24
C ASP A 54 -22.72 2.27 -16.63
N ALA A 55 -22.65 1.93 -17.92
CA ALA A 55 -23.17 0.65 -18.44
C ALA A 55 -22.33 -0.56 -17.99
N GLY A 56 -21.19 -0.32 -17.37
CA GLY A 56 -20.20 -1.33 -17.03
C GLY A 56 -19.56 -1.96 -18.27
N PHE A 57 -18.52 -2.73 -18.04
CA PHE A 57 -17.82 -3.51 -19.07
C PHE A 57 -17.67 -4.96 -18.63
N ASP A 58 -17.46 -5.84 -19.60
CA ASP A 58 -17.23 -7.25 -19.29
C ASP A 58 -15.77 -7.49 -18.88
N ALA A 59 -15.59 -8.25 -17.82
CA ALA A 59 -14.27 -8.67 -17.35
C ALA A 59 -14.28 -10.13 -16.94
N THR A 60 -13.23 -10.85 -17.29
CA THR A 60 -13.08 -12.28 -16.97
C THR A 60 -12.13 -12.43 -15.78
N TYR A 61 -12.54 -13.18 -14.76
CA TYR A 61 -11.64 -13.57 -13.67
C TYR A 61 -10.52 -14.45 -14.18
N LYS A 62 -9.29 -14.13 -13.80
CA LYS A 62 -8.12 -14.94 -14.12
C LYS A 62 -7.21 -15.08 -12.90
N ILE A 63 -6.51 -16.21 -12.82
CA ILE A 63 -5.44 -16.44 -11.85
C ILE A 63 -4.11 -16.28 -12.58
N VAL A 64 -3.37 -15.25 -12.24
CA VAL A 64 -2.13 -14.85 -12.92
C VAL A 64 -0.96 -14.96 -11.94
N PRO A 65 0.21 -15.50 -12.36
CA PRO A 65 1.42 -15.42 -11.54
C PRO A 65 1.76 -13.97 -11.21
N ALA A 66 2.10 -13.67 -9.96
CA ALA A 66 2.39 -12.30 -9.51
C ALA A 66 3.49 -11.62 -10.35
N GLY A 67 4.51 -12.38 -10.81
CA GLY A 67 5.57 -11.89 -11.67
C GLY A 67 5.17 -11.59 -13.11
N ASP A 68 3.96 -12.01 -13.52
CA ASP A 68 3.45 -11.79 -14.87
C ASP A 68 2.53 -10.57 -14.98
N ILE A 69 2.20 -9.95 -13.86
CA ILE A 69 1.39 -8.73 -13.80
C ILE A 69 2.32 -7.51 -13.84
N THR A 70 2.05 -6.60 -14.77
CA THR A 70 2.81 -5.35 -14.95
C THR A 70 2.14 -4.23 -14.17
N ALA A 71 2.67 -3.95 -12.97
CA ALA A 71 2.25 -2.82 -12.15
C ALA A 71 3.02 -1.54 -12.52
N SER A 72 2.47 -0.37 -12.18
CA SER A 72 3.06 0.94 -12.50
C SER A 72 4.38 1.23 -11.78
N HIS A 73 4.59 0.62 -10.63
CA HIS A 73 5.80 0.73 -9.83
C HIS A 73 6.24 -0.66 -9.38
N ASP A 74 7.52 -0.81 -9.12
CA ASP A 74 8.08 -2.01 -8.50
C ASP A 74 7.82 -2.05 -6.98
N MET A 75 8.37 -3.04 -6.31
CA MET A 75 8.21 -3.21 -4.86
C MET A 75 8.99 -2.20 -4.02
N ASN A 76 9.93 -1.49 -4.62
CA ASN A 76 10.70 -0.40 -4.02
C ASN A 76 10.11 0.97 -4.37
N TYR A 77 8.93 0.98 -5.01
CA TYR A 77 8.21 2.16 -5.48
C TYR A 77 8.92 2.93 -6.60
N ALA A 78 9.91 2.32 -7.26
CA ALA A 78 10.48 2.86 -8.48
C ALA A 78 9.49 2.69 -9.65
N VAL A 79 9.44 3.69 -10.53
CA VAL A 79 8.58 3.65 -11.72
C VAL A 79 9.01 2.47 -12.60
N ASN A 80 8.03 1.72 -13.10
CA ASN A 80 8.27 0.59 -14.00
C ASN A 80 8.25 1.08 -15.46
N ASP A 81 9.39 1.14 -16.10
CA ASP A 81 9.56 1.60 -17.50
C ASP A 81 8.80 0.75 -18.53
N LEU A 82 8.43 -0.49 -18.15
CA LEU A 82 7.62 -1.36 -19.01
C LEU A 82 6.11 -1.08 -18.87
N TYR A 83 5.72 -0.27 -17.89
CA TYR A 83 4.34 0.16 -17.71
C TYR A 83 4.06 1.38 -18.60
N PRO A 84 2.94 1.40 -19.38
CA PRO A 84 2.59 2.56 -20.20
C PRO A 84 2.35 3.79 -19.34
N ALA A 85 3.11 4.87 -19.59
CA ALA A 85 3.05 6.09 -18.80
C ALA A 85 1.65 6.73 -18.82
N GLU A 86 0.93 6.59 -19.93
CA GLU A 86 -0.44 7.07 -20.13
C GLU A 86 -1.47 6.38 -19.24
N TYR A 87 -1.15 5.21 -18.66
CA TYR A 87 -2.03 4.47 -17.73
C TYR A 87 -1.82 4.84 -16.27
N GLN A 88 -0.85 5.73 -15.97
CA GLN A 88 -0.49 6.08 -14.61
C GLN A 88 -0.90 7.52 -14.27
N PRO A 89 -2.17 7.78 -13.91
CA PRO A 89 -2.64 9.11 -13.54
C PRO A 89 -2.21 9.55 -12.14
N ARG A 90 -1.64 8.64 -11.32
CA ARG A 90 -1.32 8.89 -9.91
C ARG A 90 0.16 8.66 -9.63
N ASP A 91 0.80 9.64 -9.00
CA ASP A 91 2.11 9.47 -8.40
C ASP A 91 2.01 8.56 -7.16
N ARG A 92 2.59 7.35 -7.23
CA ARG A 92 2.59 6.37 -6.14
C ARG A 92 3.84 6.43 -5.28
N ASN A 93 4.76 7.33 -5.61
CA ASN A 93 5.99 7.51 -4.85
C ASN A 93 5.77 8.32 -3.56
N ARG A 94 4.58 8.89 -3.37
CA ARG A 94 4.24 9.67 -2.17
C ARG A 94 4.25 8.82 -0.91
N PRO A 95 4.76 9.32 0.23
CA PRO A 95 4.85 8.57 1.49
C PRO A 95 3.53 7.93 1.93
N GLN A 96 2.41 8.65 1.77
CA GLN A 96 1.06 8.14 2.09
C GLN A 96 0.70 6.90 1.26
N MET A 97 1.05 6.89 -0.02
CA MET A 97 0.79 5.74 -0.90
C MET A 97 1.67 4.55 -0.55
N ARG A 98 2.93 4.78 -0.18
CA ARG A 98 3.84 3.74 0.31
C ARG A 98 3.31 3.14 1.61
N GLY A 99 2.93 3.98 2.58
CA GLY A 99 2.34 3.55 3.85
C GLY A 99 1.06 2.74 3.66
N GLN A 100 0.20 3.11 2.70
CA GLN A 100 -1.00 2.38 2.36
C GLN A 100 -0.70 0.97 1.80
N VAL A 101 0.27 0.86 0.89
CA VAL A 101 0.70 -0.44 0.32
C VAL A 101 1.31 -1.31 1.42
N GLU A 102 2.18 -0.77 2.28
CA GLU A 102 2.77 -1.50 3.41
C GLU A 102 1.71 -2.02 4.39
N LYS A 103 0.77 -1.16 4.77
CA LYS A 103 -0.34 -1.55 5.66
C LYS A 103 -1.17 -2.67 5.03
N MET A 104 -1.48 -2.56 3.75
CA MET A 104 -2.20 -3.60 3.00
C MET A 104 -1.40 -4.91 2.92
N THR A 105 -0.08 -4.83 2.69
CA THR A 105 0.79 -6.00 2.61
C THR A 105 0.84 -6.77 3.93
N LYS A 106 1.01 -6.07 5.05
CA LYS A 106 1.14 -6.69 6.39
C LYS A 106 -0.18 -7.19 6.96
N GLY A 107 -1.26 -6.48 6.71
CA GLY A 107 -2.62 -6.79 7.20
C GLY A 107 -3.58 -7.11 6.08
N MET A 108 -3.14 -7.91 5.10
CA MET A 108 -3.94 -8.27 3.93
C MET A 108 -5.23 -8.96 4.35
N LYS A 109 -6.32 -8.46 3.81
CA LYS A 109 -7.66 -9.05 3.93
C LYS A 109 -8.02 -9.63 2.56
N PRO A 110 -7.87 -10.94 2.36
CA PRO A 110 -8.06 -11.58 1.04
C PRO A 110 -9.43 -11.33 0.42
N GLU A 111 -10.46 -11.26 1.25
CA GLU A 111 -11.85 -11.01 0.85
C GLU A 111 -12.03 -9.64 0.16
N LEU A 112 -11.23 -8.64 0.53
CA LEU A 112 -11.24 -7.32 -0.10
C LEU A 112 -10.47 -7.27 -1.45
N LEU A 113 -9.82 -8.36 -1.82
CA LEU A 113 -9.07 -8.52 -3.07
C LEU A 113 -9.71 -9.56 -4.00
N ALA A 114 -10.97 -9.87 -3.76
CA ALA A 114 -11.72 -10.90 -4.48
C ALA A 114 -12.80 -10.31 -5.38
N GLU A 115 -14.04 -10.76 -5.23
CA GLU A 115 -15.14 -10.32 -6.07
C GLU A 115 -15.61 -8.89 -5.71
N SER A 116 -15.86 -8.08 -6.71
CA SER A 116 -16.51 -6.77 -6.59
C SER A 116 -17.08 -6.35 -7.95
N GLN A 117 -18.15 -5.60 -7.93
CA GLN A 117 -18.76 -5.02 -9.12
C GLN A 117 -18.09 -3.71 -9.55
N PHE A 118 -17.21 -3.11 -8.72
CA PHE A 118 -16.54 -1.85 -9.02
C PHE A 118 -15.05 -2.02 -9.27
N VAL A 119 -14.48 -1.23 -10.18
CA VAL A 119 -13.06 -1.30 -10.56
C VAL A 119 -12.12 -0.91 -9.43
N ASN A 120 -12.54 0.01 -8.55
CA ASN A 120 -11.75 0.51 -7.43
C ASN A 120 -11.71 -0.44 -6.23
N GLU A 121 -12.52 -1.50 -6.24
CA GLU A 121 -12.60 -2.53 -5.21
C GLU A 121 -12.25 -3.92 -5.75
N GLY A 122 -12.14 -4.91 -4.84
CA GLY A 122 -11.94 -6.31 -5.16
C GLY A 122 -10.64 -6.60 -5.92
N ALA A 123 -10.68 -7.59 -6.81
CA ALA A 123 -9.53 -7.98 -7.63
C ALA A 123 -9.10 -6.84 -8.57
N PRO A 124 -7.80 -6.60 -8.77
CA PRO A 124 -7.31 -5.60 -9.73
C PRO A 124 -7.83 -5.83 -11.14
N VAL A 125 -7.97 -4.75 -11.91
CA VAL A 125 -8.35 -4.83 -13.33
C VAL A 125 -7.09 -4.72 -14.19
N ILE A 126 -6.93 -5.64 -15.12
CA ILE A 126 -5.81 -5.68 -16.08
C ILE A 126 -6.33 -5.67 -17.52
N ASN A 127 -5.48 -5.30 -18.46
CA ASN A 127 -5.74 -5.51 -19.89
C ASN A 127 -5.30 -6.93 -20.35
N ASN A 128 -5.44 -7.21 -21.63
CA ASN A 128 -5.06 -8.49 -22.25
C ASN A 128 -3.55 -8.78 -22.23
N SER A 129 -2.69 -7.80 -21.95
CA SER A 129 -1.24 -7.95 -21.81
C SER A 129 -0.78 -8.02 -20.34
N GLY A 130 -1.69 -8.12 -19.39
CA GLY A 130 -1.37 -8.18 -17.95
C GLY A 130 -0.96 -6.85 -17.35
N VAL A 131 -1.18 -5.72 -18.03
CA VAL A 131 -0.93 -4.38 -17.50
C VAL A 131 -2.09 -3.98 -16.60
N VAL A 132 -1.78 -3.48 -15.43
CA VAL A 132 -2.79 -3.05 -14.45
C VAL A 132 -3.43 -1.73 -14.89
N LEU A 133 -4.71 -1.75 -15.19
CA LEU A 133 -5.51 -0.57 -15.48
C LEU A 133 -6.01 0.11 -14.20
N ASN A 134 -6.43 -0.70 -13.21
CA ASN A 134 -6.84 -0.20 -11.90
C ASN A 134 -6.42 -1.18 -10.79
N GLY A 135 -6.09 -0.64 -9.62
CA GLY A 135 -5.66 -1.46 -8.48
C GLY A 135 -4.14 -1.68 -8.37
N ASN A 136 -3.30 -0.82 -8.97
CA ASN A 136 -1.84 -0.91 -8.86
C ASN A 136 -1.35 -1.10 -7.41
N GLY A 137 -1.91 -0.36 -6.43
CA GLY A 137 -1.54 -0.53 -5.01
C GLY A 137 -1.89 -1.92 -4.46
N ARG A 138 -3.00 -2.52 -4.91
CA ARG A 138 -3.40 -3.89 -4.53
C ARG A 138 -2.44 -4.92 -5.11
N VAL A 139 -2.05 -4.77 -6.39
CA VAL A 139 -1.06 -5.64 -7.03
C VAL A 139 0.30 -5.54 -6.33
N MET A 140 0.79 -4.32 -6.09
CA MET A 140 2.06 -4.09 -5.38
C MET A 140 2.05 -4.72 -3.99
N ALA A 141 0.95 -4.60 -3.24
CA ALA A 141 0.82 -5.21 -1.92
C ALA A 141 0.88 -6.75 -1.97
N VAL A 142 0.21 -7.38 -2.93
CA VAL A 142 0.24 -8.83 -3.12
C VAL A 142 1.62 -9.30 -3.58
N GLN A 143 2.24 -8.62 -4.55
CA GLN A 143 3.60 -8.93 -5.01
C GLN A 143 4.61 -8.84 -3.87
N LYS A 144 4.49 -7.80 -3.02
CA LYS A 144 5.35 -7.60 -1.86
C LYS A 144 5.12 -8.66 -0.78
N ALA A 145 3.88 -9.09 -0.55
CA ALA A 145 3.56 -10.18 0.35
C ALA A 145 4.24 -11.48 -0.08
N TYR A 146 4.17 -11.82 -1.38
CA TYR A 146 4.82 -13.01 -1.93
C TYR A 146 6.34 -13.00 -1.85
N LYS A 147 6.97 -11.82 -1.84
CA LYS A 147 8.43 -11.73 -1.56
C LYS A 147 8.79 -12.20 -0.16
N GLY A 148 7.85 -12.21 0.77
CA GLY A 148 8.04 -12.85 2.08
C GLY A 148 9.15 -12.26 2.93
N LEU A 149 9.46 -10.95 2.79
CA LEU A 149 10.56 -10.29 3.51
C LEU A 149 10.39 -10.29 5.03
N THR A 150 9.16 -10.42 5.52
CA THR A 150 8.82 -10.52 6.94
C THR A 150 7.85 -11.67 7.19
N ASP A 151 7.71 -12.12 8.43
CA ASP A 151 6.73 -13.17 8.76
C ASP A 151 5.29 -12.69 8.55
N ALA A 152 5.01 -11.39 8.74
CA ALA A 152 3.72 -10.82 8.40
C ALA A 152 3.42 -10.92 6.89
N HIS A 153 4.43 -10.69 6.02
CA HIS A 153 4.30 -10.86 4.58
C HIS A 153 4.02 -12.31 4.21
N LYS A 154 4.77 -13.26 4.77
CA LYS A 154 4.58 -14.71 4.54
C LYS A 154 3.18 -15.16 4.97
N LYS A 155 2.73 -14.70 6.15
CA LYS A 155 1.38 -14.96 6.67
C LYS A 155 0.30 -14.42 5.72
N SER A 156 0.45 -13.17 5.27
CA SER A 156 -0.48 -12.55 4.32
C SER A 156 -0.52 -13.27 2.98
N ALA A 157 0.65 -13.62 2.43
CA ALA A 157 0.75 -14.37 1.18
C ALA A 157 0.07 -15.75 1.26
N LYS A 158 0.33 -16.47 2.37
CA LYS A 158 -0.32 -17.77 2.61
C LYS A 158 -1.84 -17.63 2.72
N ALA A 159 -2.32 -16.70 3.55
CA ALA A 159 -3.74 -16.46 3.74
C ALA A 159 -4.43 -16.10 2.41
N TYR A 160 -3.79 -15.27 1.59
CA TYR A 160 -4.32 -14.90 0.28
C TYR A 160 -4.40 -16.11 -0.67
N LYS A 161 -3.32 -16.91 -0.77
CA LYS A 161 -3.31 -18.12 -1.61
C LYS A 161 -4.38 -19.13 -1.17
N ASP A 162 -4.47 -19.41 0.14
CA ASP A 162 -5.45 -20.35 0.70
C ASP A 162 -6.89 -19.87 0.41
N TYR A 163 -7.13 -18.57 0.55
CA TYR A 163 -8.42 -17.96 0.24
C TYR A 163 -8.77 -18.08 -1.25
N LEU A 164 -7.82 -17.80 -2.16
CA LEU A 164 -8.06 -17.96 -3.60
C LEU A 164 -8.43 -19.41 -3.96
N ILE A 165 -7.79 -20.39 -3.34
CA ILE A 165 -8.12 -21.81 -3.54
C ILE A 165 -9.54 -22.09 -3.07
N SER A 166 -9.95 -21.53 -1.93
CA SER A 166 -11.29 -21.77 -1.36
C SER A 166 -12.42 -21.17 -2.21
N ILE A 167 -12.21 -19.99 -2.82
CA ILE A 167 -13.22 -19.32 -3.66
C ILE A 167 -13.14 -19.69 -5.14
N ALA A 168 -12.12 -20.43 -5.58
CA ALA A 168 -11.91 -20.78 -6.99
C ALA A 168 -13.16 -21.42 -7.66
N PRO A 169 -13.93 -22.32 -7.02
CA PRO A 169 -15.14 -22.88 -7.62
C PRO A 169 -16.21 -21.81 -7.91
N SER A 170 -16.39 -20.79 -7.04
CA SER A 170 -17.35 -19.70 -7.28
C SER A 170 -16.94 -18.82 -8.46
N LEU A 171 -15.63 -18.74 -8.74
CA LEU A 171 -15.08 -18.04 -9.88
C LEU A 171 -15.15 -18.85 -11.19
N GLY A 172 -15.56 -20.11 -11.14
CA GLY A 172 -15.53 -21.04 -12.29
C GLY A 172 -14.13 -21.56 -12.62
N ILE A 173 -13.23 -21.61 -11.62
CA ILE A 173 -11.84 -22.07 -11.76
C ILE A 173 -11.65 -23.31 -10.87
N ALA A 174 -11.02 -24.35 -11.41
CA ALA A 174 -10.70 -25.54 -10.61
C ALA A 174 -9.60 -25.18 -9.56
N PRO A 175 -9.77 -25.55 -8.27
CA PRO A 175 -8.83 -25.24 -7.21
C PRO A 175 -7.39 -25.70 -7.50
N GLU A 176 -7.24 -26.84 -8.17
CA GLU A 176 -5.94 -27.42 -8.55
C GLU A 176 -5.18 -26.52 -9.53
N LYS A 177 -5.92 -25.81 -10.41
CA LYS A 177 -5.31 -24.80 -11.30
C LYS A 177 -4.79 -23.60 -10.54
N VAL A 178 -5.46 -23.16 -9.45
CA VAL A 178 -4.96 -22.11 -8.58
C VAL A 178 -3.70 -22.57 -7.83
N GLN A 179 -3.70 -23.79 -7.30
CA GLN A 179 -2.57 -24.39 -6.60
C GLN A 179 -1.30 -24.48 -7.47
N SER A 180 -1.48 -24.79 -8.77
CA SER A 180 -0.38 -24.97 -9.73
C SER A 180 0.25 -23.66 -10.18
N VAL A 181 -0.39 -22.50 -9.95
CA VAL A 181 0.18 -21.20 -10.29
C VAL A 181 1.16 -20.76 -9.20
N ASP A 182 2.37 -20.36 -9.62
CA ASP A 182 3.34 -19.75 -8.70
C ASP A 182 2.87 -18.36 -8.29
N HIS A 183 2.78 -18.12 -6.97
CA HIS A 183 2.33 -16.85 -6.42
C HIS A 183 1.04 -16.32 -7.08
N PRO A 184 -0.10 -17.05 -6.98
CA PRO A 184 -1.32 -16.74 -7.71
C PRO A 184 -1.93 -15.41 -7.29
N VAL A 185 -2.35 -14.61 -8.27
CA VAL A 185 -3.08 -13.35 -8.06
C VAL A 185 -4.39 -13.42 -8.83
N LEU A 186 -5.49 -13.16 -8.14
CA LEU A 186 -6.79 -12.98 -8.78
C LEU A 186 -6.84 -11.60 -9.43
N VAL A 187 -7.22 -11.58 -10.70
CA VAL A 187 -7.42 -10.35 -11.47
C VAL A 187 -8.72 -10.42 -12.27
N ARG A 188 -9.22 -9.29 -12.70
CA ARG A 188 -10.29 -9.14 -13.67
C ARG A 188 -9.69 -8.63 -14.97
N GLN A 189 -9.60 -9.45 -15.99
CA GLN A 189 -9.15 -9.02 -17.29
C GLN A 189 -10.29 -8.35 -18.03
N ALA A 190 -10.17 -7.06 -18.31
CA ALA A 190 -11.13 -6.30 -19.10
C ALA A 190 -11.22 -6.85 -20.53
N ALA A 191 -12.42 -6.86 -21.10
CA ALA A 191 -12.62 -7.16 -22.51
C ALA A 191 -11.95 -6.09 -23.39
N ASP A 192 -11.57 -6.48 -24.61
CA ASP A 192 -10.82 -5.57 -25.52
C ASP A 192 -11.60 -4.31 -25.94
N ASN A 193 -12.93 -4.36 -25.86
CA ASN A 193 -13.82 -3.23 -26.16
C ASN A 193 -14.13 -2.35 -24.92
N ALA A 194 -13.53 -2.63 -23.75
CA ALA A 194 -13.74 -1.84 -22.55
C ALA A 194 -13.08 -0.45 -22.68
N ASP A 195 -13.75 0.57 -22.16
CA ASP A 195 -13.18 1.94 -22.12
C ASP A 195 -12.03 1.99 -21.10
N THR A 196 -10.81 1.83 -21.60
CA THR A 196 -9.59 1.87 -20.80
C THR A 196 -9.44 3.16 -20.03
N ASN A 197 -9.83 4.32 -20.63
CA ASN A 197 -9.72 5.62 -19.99
C ASN A 197 -10.69 5.75 -18.80
N ALA A 198 -11.93 5.26 -18.96
CA ALA A 198 -12.88 5.23 -17.85
C ALA A 198 -12.37 4.36 -16.69
N ILE A 199 -11.76 3.19 -16.98
CA ILE A 199 -11.20 2.29 -15.98
C ILE A 199 -10.03 2.96 -15.22
N ILE A 200 -9.09 3.58 -15.94
CA ILE A 200 -7.91 4.23 -15.37
C ILE A 200 -8.29 5.42 -14.50
N ASN A 201 -9.21 6.25 -14.98
CA ASN A 201 -9.63 7.50 -14.35
C ASN A 201 -10.69 7.29 -13.27
N SER A 202 -11.21 6.08 -13.09
CA SER A 202 -12.14 5.82 -11.99
C SER A 202 -11.44 6.05 -10.66
N THR A 203 -11.84 7.15 -10.01
CA THR A 203 -11.36 7.54 -8.69
C THR A 203 -12.48 7.34 -7.70
N GLU A 204 -12.17 6.80 -6.52
CA GLU A 204 -13.14 6.87 -5.42
C GLU A 204 -13.45 8.35 -5.13
N PRO A 205 -14.72 8.74 -5.01
CA PRO A 205 -15.06 10.00 -4.35
C PRO A 205 -14.46 9.94 -2.94
N ALA A 206 -13.78 11.01 -2.52
CA ALA A 206 -13.25 11.11 -1.18
C ALA A 206 -14.43 10.94 -0.19
N GLY A 207 -14.52 9.77 0.47
CA GLY A 207 -15.57 9.46 1.43
C GLY A 207 -16.46 8.25 1.16
N SER A 208 -16.40 7.61 -0.03
CA SER A 208 -17.27 6.48 -0.37
C SER A 208 -16.93 5.16 0.35
N GLY A 209 -15.72 5.01 0.90
CA GLY A 209 -15.29 3.80 1.60
C GLY A 209 -16.03 3.50 2.92
N ARG A 210 -16.89 4.42 3.40
CA ARG A 210 -17.72 4.20 4.61
C ARG A 210 -19.17 3.82 4.31
N VAL A 211 -19.70 4.16 3.14
CA VAL A 211 -21.12 3.95 2.83
C VAL A 211 -21.39 2.50 2.43
N HIS A 212 -20.49 1.86 1.69
CA HIS A 212 -20.69 0.47 1.26
C HIS A 212 -20.51 -0.59 2.36
N GLN A 213 -19.75 -0.30 3.43
CA GLN A 213 -19.71 -1.20 4.59
C GLN A 213 -20.99 -1.18 5.42
N GLN A 214 -21.77 -0.10 5.37
CA GLN A 214 -23.06 -0.02 6.08
C GLN A 214 -24.20 -0.68 5.30
N GLU A 215 -24.19 -0.64 3.97
CA GLU A 215 -25.24 -1.29 3.17
C GLU A 215 -25.09 -2.82 3.10
N ALA A 216 -23.87 -3.35 3.01
CA ALA A 216 -23.64 -4.78 3.11
C ALA A 216 -24.04 -5.38 4.48
N GLY A 217 -23.90 -4.59 5.57
CA GLY A 217 -24.38 -4.95 6.90
C GLY A 217 -25.91 -4.86 7.05
N ARG A 218 -26.57 -4.01 6.26
CA ARG A 218 -28.01 -3.75 6.38
C ARG A 218 -28.85 -4.79 5.63
N VAL A 219 -28.33 -5.39 4.57
CA VAL A 219 -29.02 -6.45 3.83
C VAL A 219 -29.03 -7.78 4.61
N GLN A 220 -28.05 -8.03 5.48
CA GLN A 220 -28.04 -9.21 6.34
C GLN A 220 -28.89 -9.08 7.61
N SER A 221 -29.33 -7.85 7.97
CA SER A 221 -30.15 -7.59 9.17
C SER A 221 -31.65 -7.55 8.92
N GLN A 222 -32.11 -7.58 7.66
CA GLN A 222 -33.55 -7.50 7.34
C GLN A 222 -34.24 -8.85 7.14
N GLU A 223 -33.52 -9.97 7.23
CA GLU A 223 -34.15 -11.31 7.17
C GLU A 223 -34.49 -11.94 8.52
N LYS A 224 -34.39 -11.21 9.64
CA LYS A 224 -34.67 -11.74 11.00
C LYS A 224 -35.57 -10.92 11.87
N GLU A 225 -36.51 -10.15 11.34
CA GLU A 225 -37.57 -9.57 12.17
C GLU A 225 -38.94 -9.77 11.53
N GLY A 226 -39.56 -10.87 11.90
CA GLY A 226 -40.98 -11.12 11.79
C GLY A 226 -41.40 -12.09 12.86
N ASN A 227 -42.25 -11.59 13.80
CA ASN A 227 -42.96 -12.24 14.95
C ASN A 227 -42.14 -12.22 16.26
N GLU A 228 -42.63 -11.71 17.35
CA GLU A 228 -43.93 -11.68 17.99
C GLU A 228 -43.96 -10.69 19.17
N VAL A 229 -45.02 -10.06 19.34
CA VAL A 229 -45.83 -9.34 20.31
C VAL A 229 -45.64 -9.65 21.80
N ASP A 230 -45.69 -8.52 22.58
CA ASP A 230 -46.22 -8.28 23.95
C ASP A 230 -45.79 -9.16 25.17
N GLU A 231 -45.29 -8.52 26.20
CA GLU A 231 -45.98 -8.13 27.46
C GLU A 231 -45.05 -7.60 28.57
N LYS A 232 -45.40 -6.41 28.99
CA LYS A 232 -45.42 -5.75 30.34
C LYS A 232 -44.59 -6.28 31.52
N SER A 233 -43.86 -5.32 32.05
CA SER A 233 -43.88 -4.76 33.41
C SER A 233 -43.32 -5.49 34.63
N LYS A 234 -42.53 -4.72 35.33
CA LYS A 234 -42.43 -4.41 36.78
C LYS A 234 -41.01 -4.54 37.35
N GLN A 235 -40.44 -3.43 37.66
CA GLN A 235 -40.09 -2.82 38.95
C GLN A 235 -39.66 -3.77 40.09
N SER A 236 -38.43 -3.63 40.62
CA SER A 236 -38.12 -3.08 41.96
C SER A 236 -36.69 -3.42 42.42
N ASP A 237 -35.98 -2.37 42.81
CA ASP A 237 -35.28 -2.09 44.08
C ASP A 237 -34.06 -2.92 44.57
N HIS A 238 -32.99 -2.12 44.76
CA HIS A 238 -32.04 -2.04 45.88
C HIS A 238 -31.21 -3.27 46.28
N VAL A 239 -29.89 -3.11 46.36
CA VAL A 239 -29.11 -2.84 47.56
C VAL A 239 -27.62 -2.76 47.28
N ASP A 240 -26.93 -1.81 47.92
CA ASP A 240 -25.52 -1.47 48.01
C ASP A 240 -24.59 -2.66 48.36
N ALA A 241 -23.36 -2.61 47.81
CA ALA A 241 -22.13 -2.84 48.56
C ALA A 241 -20.87 -2.55 47.70
N GLU A 242 -20.18 -1.47 48.01
CA GLU A 242 -18.75 -1.35 47.82
C GLU A 242 -18.00 -2.30 48.76
N PRO A 243 -16.81 -2.85 48.40
CA PRO A 243 -15.62 -2.16 48.84
C PRO A 243 -14.35 -2.29 47.94
N GLN A 244 -13.57 -1.20 47.99
CA GLN A 244 -12.11 -1.10 48.09
C GLN A 244 -11.19 -1.60 46.96
N GLN A 245 -10.63 -0.59 46.33
CA GLN A 245 -9.22 -0.31 45.91
C GLN A 245 -8.21 -1.46 45.98
N THR A 246 -7.69 -1.81 44.81
CA THR A 246 -6.25 -2.06 44.62
C THR A 246 -5.80 -1.28 43.37
N GLU A 247 -5.01 -0.24 43.62
CA GLU A 247 -4.40 0.60 42.60
C GLU A 247 -3.43 -0.20 41.73
N SER A 248 -3.62 -0.07 40.45
CA SER A 248 -2.80 -0.63 39.40
C SER A 248 -1.62 0.29 39.06
N LYS A 249 -0.42 -0.25 39.20
CA LYS A 249 0.84 0.35 38.70
C LYS A 249 1.07 0.18 37.19
N ASP A 250 0.11 -0.37 36.45
CA ASP A 250 0.30 -0.73 35.03
C ASP A 250 -0.20 0.31 34.01
N LYS A 251 -0.79 1.43 34.47
CA LYS A 251 -1.26 2.49 33.56
C LYS A 251 -0.21 3.55 33.23
N GLU A 252 0.82 3.70 34.01
CA GLU A 252 1.86 4.72 33.82
C GLU A 252 2.88 4.33 32.74
N SER A 253 3.13 3.03 32.54
CA SER A 253 4.05 2.53 31.51
C SER A 253 3.45 2.56 30.09
N ALA A 254 2.13 2.42 29.94
CA ALA A 254 1.48 2.46 28.63
C ALA A 254 1.42 3.89 28.04
N HIS A 255 1.20 4.91 28.88
CA HIS A 255 1.20 6.31 28.43
C HIS A 255 2.60 6.85 28.10
N ALA A 256 3.64 6.35 28.75
CA ALA A 256 5.02 6.71 28.44
C ALA A 256 5.50 6.07 27.11
N GLU A 257 5.04 4.85 26.79
CA GLU A 257 5.36 4.17 25.52
C GLU A 257 4.68 4.83 24.32
N GLU A 258 3.43 5.31 24.45
CA GLU A 258 2.73 6.02 23.36
C GLU A 258 3.33 7.41 23.08
N GLY A 259 3.73 8.17 24.12
CA GLY A 259 4.39 9.46 23.95
C GLY A 259 5.73 9.37 23.24
N SER A 260 6.57 8.40 23.60
CA SER A 260 7.90 8.20 23.00
C SER A 260 7.85 7.75 21.52
N GLN A 261 6.87 6.94 21.12
CA GLN A 261 6.70 6.51 19.74
C GLN A 261 6.10 7.63 18.86
N GLY A 262 5.21 8.47 19.41
CA GLY A 262 4.67 9.64 18.73
C GLY A 262 5.75 10.64 18.34
N ASP A 263 6.67 10.90 19.24
CA ASP A 263 7.79 11.80 19.02
C ASP A 263 8.77 11.34 17.92
N VAL A 264 9.05 10.02 17.84
CA VAL A 264 9.88 9.44 16.77
C VAL A 264 9.18 9.57 15.42
N GLN A 265 7.87 9.34 15.36
CA GLN A 265 7.10 9.44 14.12
C GLN A 265 7.02 10.87 13.60
N GLU A 266 6.98 11.85 14.50
CA GLU A 266 7.03 13.27 14.14
C GLU A 266 8.39 13.63 13.50
N GLU A 267 9.51 13.18 14.07
CA GLU A 267 10.84 13.40 13.50
C GLU A 267 11.02 12.71 12.14
N ILE A 268 10.52 11.49 11.98
CA ILE A 268 10.50 10.80 10.68
C ILE A 268 9.73 11.64 9.65
N SER A 269 8.59 12.21 10.03
CA SER A 269 7.79 13.03 9.13
C SER A 269 8.54 14.32 8.71
N LYS A 270 9.23 14.96 9.64
CA LYS A 270 10.09 16.12 9.36
C LYS A 270 11.24 15.77 8.41
N PHE A 271 11.89 14.65 8.64
CA PHE A 271 12.96 14.15 7.78
C PHE A 271 12.48 13.88 6.36
N HIS A 272 11.33 13.22 6.19
CA HIS A 272 10.76 12.98 4.87
C HIS A 272 10.37 14.28 4.15
N ASN A 273 9.85 15.29 4.87
CA ASN A 273 9.59 16.60 4.27
C ASN A 273 10.88 17.26 3.72
N VAL A 274 12.00 17.12 4.45
CA VAL A 274 13.32 17.63 4.00
C VAL A 274 13.84 16.84 2.81
N LEU A 275 13.62 15.50 2.76
CA LEU A 275 14.00 14.66 1.62
C LEU A 275 13.17 14.96 0.36
N ASP A 276 11.92 15.36 0.52
CA ASP A 276 11.02 15.65 -0.60
C ASP A 276 11.21 17.09 -1.15
N ASP A 277 11.80 17.99 -0.37
CA ASP A 277 12.09 19.36 -0.82
C ASP A 277 13.35 19.39 -1.70
N GLU A 278 13.19 19.80 -2.97
CA GLU A 278 14.27 19.91 -3.95
C GLU A 278 15.34 20.97 -3.60
N LYS A 279 14.99 21.90 -2.74
CA LYS A 279 15.87 22.98 -2.33
C LYS A 279 16.64 22.65 -1.05
N SER A 280 16.39 21.53 -0.44
CA SER A 280 17.10 21.10 0.75
C SER A 280 18.60 20.94 0.48
N THR A 281 19.39 21.57 1.30
CA THR A 281 20.85 21.45 1.25
C THR A 281 21.30 20.11 1.85
N PRO A 282 22.48 19.57 1.47
CA PRO A 282 23.03 18.37 2.08
C PRO A 282 23.06 18.43 3.61
N LYS A 283 23.43 19.59 4.17
CA LYS A 283 23.45 19.78 5.63
C LYS A 283 22.07 19.62 6.26
N GLN A 284 21.02 20.20 5.68
CA GLN A 284 19.66 20.07 6.20
C GLN A 284 19.19 18.61 6.20
N VAL A 285 19.52 17.84 5.15
CA VAL A 285 19.17 16.43 5.04
C VAL A 285 19.91 15.59 6.09
N ILE A 286 21.22 15.86 6.30
CA ILE A 286 22.03 15.17 7.31
C ILE A 286 21.52 15.50 8.73
N ASP A 287 21.27 16.77 9.01
CA ASP A 287 20.77 17.22 10.32
C ASP A 287 19.39 16.59 10.62
N ALA A 288 18.50 16.52 9.64
CA ALA A 288 17.19 15.89 9.78
C ALA A 288 17.30 14.37 10.00
N TYR A 289 18.17 13.67 9.24
CA TYR A 289 18.43 12.25 9.47
C TYR A 289 19.01 11.98 10.86
N LYS A 290 19.97 12.81 11.29
CA LYS A 290 20.56 12.71 12.64
C LYS A 290 19.50 12.91 13.72
N SER A 291 18.58 13.86 13.56
CA SER A 291 17.48 14.08 14.51
C SER A 291 16.60 12.84 14.68
N VAL A 292 16.27 12.14 13.59
CA VAL A 292 15.54 10.84 13.65
C VAL A 292 16.35 9.81 14.44
N VAL A 293 17.64 9.65 14.13
CA VAL A 293 18.52 8.69 14.80
C VAL A 293 18.61 8.97 16.30
N ASP A 294 18.86 10.23 16.68
CA ASP A 294 18.98 10.66 18.07
C ASP A 294 17.67 10.38 18.85
N LYS A 295 16.51 10.65 18.22
CA LYS A 295 15.21 10.38 18.83
C LYS A 295 14.91 8.89 18.96
N VAL A 296 15.29 8.10 17.97
CA VAL A 296 15.17 6.63 18.01
C VAL A 296 16.01 6.03 19.12
N ILE A 297 17.26 6.48 19.29
CA ILE A 297 18.13 6.01 20.36
C ILE A 297 17.57 6.38 21.74
N ALA A 298 17.10 7.64 21.88
CA ALA A 298 16.48 8.11 23.12
C ALA A 298 15.21 7.29 23.48
N SER A 299 14.38 6.96 22.49
CA SER A 299 13.15 6.18 22.68
C SER A 299 13.41 4.71 23.03
N ALA A 300 14.61 4.20 22.74
CA ALA A 300 14.99 2.84 23.11
C ALA A 300 15.09 2.67 24.64
N ASP A 301 15.53 3.73 25.35
CA ASP A 301 15.55 3.82 26.83
C ASP A 301 15.98 2.52 27.53
N GLY A 302 17.04 1.88 27.04
CA GLY A 302 17.51 0.59 27.55
C GLY A 302 16.57 -0.61 27.28
N SER A 303 15.41 -0.41 26.70
CA SER A 303 14.46 -1.47 26.37
C SER A 303 14.91 -2.26 25.14
N ARG A 304 15.13 -3.57 25.33
CA ARG A 304 15.47 -4.48 24.23
C ARG A 304 14.41 -4.52 23.10
N LYS A 305 13.13 -4.40 23.47
CA LYS A 305 12.01 -4.35 22.53
C LYS A 305 12.08 -3.08 21.68
N ASN A 306 12.22 -1.92 22.34
CA ASN A 306 12.28 -0.62 21.67
C ASN A 306 13.56 -0.48 20.83
N ALA A 307 14.71 -0.99 21.32
CA ALA A 307 15.95 -1.01 20.56
C ALA A 307 15.84 -1.82 19.25
N LYS A 308 15.12 -2.95 19.25
CA LYS A 308 14.84 -3.71 18.01
C LYS A 308 13.96 -2.94 17.02
N ILE A 309 12.96 -2.23 17.53
CA ILE A 309 12.12 -1.35 16.71
C ILE A 309 12.98 -0.22 16.14
N GLY A 310 13.80 0.40 16.99
CA GLY A 310 14.70 1.47 16.60
C GLY A 310 15.74 1.06 15.54
N ASP A 311 16.37 -0.11 15.69
CA ASP A 311 17.34 -0.66 14.71
C ASP A 311 16.69 -0.83 13.32
N LYS A 312 15.42 -1.20 13.30
CA LYS A 312 14.65 -1.27 12.06
C LYS A 312 14.34 0.10 11.48
N ILE A 313 13.91 1.06 12.29
CA ILE A 313 13.62 2.43 11.86
C ILE A 313 14.87 3.06 11.24
N VAL A 314 16.01 2.98 11.92
CA VAL A 314 17.30 3.50 11.40
C VAL A 314 17.64 2.87 10.04
N THR A 315 17.42 1.57 9.87
CA THR A 315 17.62 0.89 8.58
C THR A 315 16.67 1.42 7.50
N ASP A 316 15.39 1.54 7.82
CA ASP A 316 14.37 1.97 6.85
C ASP A 316 14.63 3.43 6.41
N GLU A 317 14.98 4.32 7.35
CA GLU A 317 15.23 5.73 7.04
C GLU A 317 16.57 5.96 6.34
N TYR A 318 17.61 5.16 6.63
CA TYR A 318 18.83 5.17 5.86
C TYR A 318 18.59 4.74 4.41
N GLN A 319 17.75 3.74 4.18
CA GLN A 319 17.35 3.34 2.83
C GLN A 319 16.55 4.46 2.12
N SER A 320 15.67 5.16 2.84
CA SER A 320 14.93 6.30 2.29
C SER A 320 15.88 7.38 1.80
N LEU A 321 16.92 7.68 2.59
CA LEU A 321 17.96 8.65 2.23
C LEU A 321 18.78 8.20 1.02
N THR A 322 19.27 6.96 1.00
CA THR A 322 20.10 6.42 -0.10
C THR A 322 19.33 6.30 -1.42
N ASN A 323 18.01 6.19 -1.35
CA ASN A 323 17.13 6.17 -2.51
C ASN A 323 16.61 7.56 -2.91
N SER A 324 16.98 8.59 -2.16
CA SER A 324 16.53 9.96 -2.43
C SER A 324 17.34 10.60 -3.58
N LYS A 325 16.77 11.64 -4.18
CA LYS A 325 17.48 12.49 -5.16
C LYS A 325 18.73 13.19 -4.61
N HIS A 326 18.78 13.41 -3.31
CA HIS A 326 19.93 14.02 -2.64
C HIS A 326 21.15 13.09 -2.57
N TRP A 327 20.95 11.78 -2.69
CA TRP A 327 22.03 10.79 -2.57
C TRP A 327 23.16 10.99 -3.60
N ASN A 328 22.79 11.27 -4.85
CA ASN A 328 23.78 11.53 -5.91
C ASN A 328 24.63 12.78 -5.63
N ALA A 329 24.03 13.83 -5.06
CA ALA A 329 24.73 15.01 -4.60
C ALA A 329 25.70 14.66 -3.45
N PHE A 330 25.26 13.85 -2.49
CA PHE A 330 26.08 13.40 -1.35
C PHE A 330 27.31 12.60 -1.79
N VAL A 331 27.17 11.78 -2.82
CA VAL A 331 28.27 10.95 -3.34
C VAL A 331 29.24 11.75 -4.20
N ASN A 332 28.74 12.71 -4.99
CA ASN A 332 29.51 13.41 -6.02
C ASN A 332 30.02 14.78 -5.58
N GLU A 333 29.37 15.44 -4.64
CA GLU A 333 29.78 16.73 -4.11
C GLU A 333 30.73 16.57 -2.91
N ASP A 334 31.63 17.52 -2.70
CA ASP A 334 32.59 17.55 -1.58
C ASP A 334 33.52 16.33 -1.46
N GLY A 335 33.73 15.56 -2.53
CA GLY A 335 34.57 14.36 -2.49
C GLY A 335 33.99 13.28 -1.58
N GLY A 336 32.67 13.22 -1.40
CA GLY A 336 31.97 12.20 -0.64
C GLY A 336 31.93 12.42 0.88
N ARG A 337 32.24 13.63 1.38
CA ARG A 337 32.20 13.90 2.84
C ARG A 337 30.80 13.73 3.43
N ASN A 338 29.80 14.24 2.75
CA ASN A 338 28.41 14.12 3.19
C ASN A 338 27.96 12.67 3.31
N TRP A 339 28.34 11.83 2.32
CA TRP A 339 28.08 10.39 2.39
C TRP A 339 28.80 9.75 3.58
N HIS A 340 30.04 10.10 3.83
CA HIS A 340 30.84 9.56 4.95
C HIS A 340 30.20 9.92 6.30
N GLU A 341 29.70 11.13 6.45
CA GLU A 341 29.02 11.58 7.67
C GLU A 341 27.74 10.79 7.90
N VAL A 342 26.88 10.64 6.89
CA VAL A 342 25.64 9.87 6.98
C VAL A 342 25.93 8.40 7.29
N ALA A 343 26.91 7.80 6.63
CA ALA A 343 27.29 6.40 6.88
C ALA A 343 27.82 6.18 8.31
N THR A 344 28.52 7.16 8.85
CA THR A 344 29.01 7.13 10.23
C THR A 344 27.86 7.22 11.22
N ILE A 345 26.93 8.16 11.05
CA ILE A 345 25.73 8.31 11.88
C ILE A 345 24.95 6.99 11.90
N ASN A 346 24.72 6.39 10.72
CA ASN A 346 24.02 5.13 10.59
C ASN A 346 24.72 3.97 11.32
N ALA A 347 26.04 3.84 11.15
CA ALA A 347 26.83 2.77 11.77
C ALA A 347 26.84 2.88 13.30
N ASP A 348 26.99 4.11 13.83
CA ASP A 348 27.01 4.37 15.27
C ASP A 348 25.62 4.12 15.91
N ALA A 349 24.55 4.48 15.20
CA ALA A 349 23.19 4.20 15.63
C ALA A 349 22.96 2.68 15.77
N HIS A 350 23.30 1.90 14.77
CA HIS A 350 23.18 0.45 14.82
C HIS A 350 24.05 -0.17 15.91
N LYS A 351 25.28 0.33 16.12
CA LYS A 351 26.14 -0.13 17.19
C LYS A 351 25.51 0.08 18.56
N THR A 352 24.94 1.28 18.81
CA THR A 352 24.29 1.63 20.08
C THR A 352 23.04 0.77 20.32
N LEU A 353 22.14 0.67 19.36
CA LEU A 353 20.90 -0.09 19.47
C LEU A 353 21.17 -1.60 19.64
N ARG A 354 22.14 -2.15 18.91
CA ARG A 354 22.53 -3.56 19.06
C ARG A 354 23.24 -3.86 20.38
N ALA A 355 23.90 -2.90 21.00
CA ALA A 355 24.40 -3.05 22.36
C ALA A 355 23.25 -3.24 23.35
N ILE A 356 22.18 -2.44 23.26
CA ILE A 356 20.97 -2.59 24.09
C ILE A 356 20.25 -3.92 23.82
N ILE A 357 20.22 -4.38 22.56
CA ILE A 357 19.59 -5.66 22.20
C ILE A 357 20.31 -6.85 22.82
N LYS A 358 21.63 -6.76 23.05
CA LYS A 358 22.45 -7.84 23.57
C LYS A 358 22.44 -7.94 25.12
N THR A 359 22.13 -6.82 25.81
CA THR A 359 21.92 -6.82 27.27
C THR A 359 20.57 -7.40 27.62
#